data_67bb65b4a2beeb8909ad9ab0233d0f46
#
_entry.id   67bb65b4a2beeb8909ad9ab0233d0f46
#
_cell.length_a   1.000
_cell.length_b   1.000
_cell.length_c   1.000
_cell.angle_alpha   90.00
_cell.angle_beta   90.00
_cell.angle_gamma   90.00
#
_symmetry.space_group_name_H-M   'P 1'
#
loop_
_entity.id
_entity.type
_entity.pdbx_description
1 polymer ?
#
loop_
_entity_poly.entity_id
_entity_poly.type
_entity_poly.pdbx_seq_one_letter_code
_entity_poly.pdbx_strand_id
1 'polypeptide(L)'
;MRAVPRILYFACFVGLALVAALALDRVVEPSMATTLSRTVFIAAACAAPGLIYRKLWPLAIVLVPVGCYLLLRTIAPVPEAVEGIAGQYHFYVDQLYEGTLFYQSSFFPLPISESPQVQLLFAFTLYWLVAAAGFVGLSLHRPLAAVVVLLVVAGFGLTVD
;
A
#
# COMPACT_ATOMS: atom_id res chain seq x y z
N MET A 1 4.08 18.94 -21.00
CA MET A 1 5.06 18.97 -19.87
C MET A 1 6.25 18.10 -20.22
N ARG A 2 7.47 18.60 -20.01
CA ARG A 2 8.70 17.83 -20.24
C ARG A 2 8.76 16.65 -19.25
N ALA A 3 9.36 15.52 -19.64
CA ALA A 3 9.40 14.28 -18.81
C ALA A 3 10.15 14.47 -17.47
N VAL A 4 11.20 15.29 -17.47
CA VAL A 4 12.05 15.55 -16.29
C VAL A 4 11.27 16.02 -15.05
N PRO A 5 10.36 17.02 -15.10
CA PRO A 5 9.61 17.43 -13.92
C PRO A 5 8.65 16.35 -13.40
N ARG A 6 8.17 15.45 -14.26
CA ARG A 6 7.32 14.34 -13.82
C ARG A 6 8.10 13.26 -13.06
N ILE A 7 9.31 12.94 -13.52
CA ILE A 7 10.19 11.98 -12.85
C ILE A 7 10.60 12.52 -11.47
N LEU A 8 10.96 13.80 -11.38
CA LEU A 8 11.31 14.43 -10.11
C LEU A 8 10.13 14.43 -9.13
N TYR A 9 8.94 14.79 -9.62
CA TYR A 9 7.72 14.75 -8.82
C TYR A 9 7.41 13.33 -8.34
N PHE A 10 7.57 12.33 -9.21
CA PHE A 10 7.37 10.93 -8.86
C PHE A 10 8.37 10.48 -7.78
N ALA A 11 9.63 10.86 -7.87
CA ALA A 11 10.64 10.53 -6.86
C ALA A 11 10.30 11.17 -5.49
N CYS A 12 9.89 12.45 -5.47
CA CYS A 12 9.42 13.12 -4.25
C CYS A 12 8.19 12.44 -3.66
N PHE A 13 7.23 12.01 -4.50
CA PHE A 13 6.05 11.29 -4.09
C PHE A 13 6.39 9.94 -3.43
N VAL A 14 7.30 9.17 -4.02
CA VAL A 14 7.78 7.90 -3.43
C VAL A 14 8.47 8.16 -2.10
N GLY A 15 9.31 9.20 -2.03
CA GLY A 15 9.96 9.60 -0.77
C GLY A 15 8.95 9.90 0.34
N LEU A 16 7.90 10.66 0.03
CA LEU A 16 6.84 10.98 0.99
C LEU A 16 6.04 9.73 1.39
N ALA A 17 5.76 8.83 0.45
CA ALA A 17 5.08 7.57 0.74
C ALA A 17 5.92 6.65 1.65
N LEU A 18 7.26 6.65 1.50
CA LEU A 18 8.15 5.93 2.41
C LEU A 18 8.14 6.54 3.81
N VAL A 19 8.13 7.87 3.94
CA VAL A 19 8.00 8.53 5.25
C VAL A 19 6.68 8.15 5.92
N ALA A 20 5.58 8.12 5.17
CA ALA A 20 4.28 7.68 5.69
C ALA A 20 4.29 6.20 6.12
N ALA A 21 4.97 5.33 5.36
CA ALA A 21 5.14 3.92 5.70
C ALA A 21 5.94 3.73 7.00
N LEU A 22 7.02 4.48 7.18
CA LEU A 22 7.84 4.44 8.40
C LEU A 22 7.11 5.03 9.61
N ALA A 23 6.24 6.03 9.41
CA ALA A 23 5.40 6.55 10.49
C ALA A 23 4.36 5.49 10.91
N LEU A 24 3.75 4.76 9.96
CA LEU A 24 2.84 3.65 10.28
C LEU A 24 3.53 2.50 11.02
N ASP A 25 4.82 2.27 10.80
CA ASP A 25 5.58 1.23 11.49
C ASP A 25 5.59 1.41 13.02
N ARG A 26 5.45 2.64 13.50
CA ARG A 26 5.38 2.93 14.94
C ARG A 26 4.10 2.45 15.62
N VAL A 27 3.07 2.18 14.83
CA VAL A 27 1.75 1.72 15.32
C VAL A 27 1.74 0.23 15.63
N VAL A 28 2.77 -0.51 15.19
CA VAL A 28 2.81 -1.97 15.22
C VAL A 28 4.07 -2.50 15.91
N GLU A 29 3.93 -3.62 16.60
CA GLU A 29 5.03 -4.32 17.26
C GLU A 29 4.94 -5.83 17.01
N PRO A 30 6.00 -6.51 16.52
CA PRO A 30 7.32 -5.98 16.11
C PRO A 30 7.28 -5.16 14.82
N SER A 31 8.36 -4.40 14.55
CA SER A 31 8.48 -3.54 13.36
C SER A 31 8.25 -4.30 12.06
N MET A 32 7.43 -3.72 11.19
CA MET A 32 7.17 -4.19 9.81
C MET A 32 7.69 -3.23 8.73
N ALA A 33 8.65 -2.35 9.09
CA ALA A 33 9.21 -1.33 8.19
C ALA A 33 9.66 -1.89 6.83
N THR A 34 10.26 -3.08 6.82
CA THR A 34 10.68 -3.74 5.57
C THR A 34 9.50 -4.11 4.68
N THR A 35 8.42 -4.64 5.26
CA THR A 35 7.20 -5.01 4.52
C THR A 35 6.50 -3.76 3.99
N LEU A 36 6.34 -2.73 4.81
CA LEU A 36 5.73 -1.46 4.40
C LEU A 36 6.54 -0.76 3.31
N SER A 37 7.86 -0.71 3.45
CA SER A 37 8.73 -0.13 2.41
C SER A 37 8.66 -0.90 1.09
N ARG A 38 8.68 -2.23 1.12
CA ARG A 38 8.46 -3.07 -0.08
C ARG A 38 7.11 -2.79 -0.71
N THR A 39 6.07 -2.65 0.09
CA THR A 39 4.71 -2.31 -0.38
C THR A 39 4.70 -1.01 -1.16
N VAL A 40 5.34 0.05 -0.63
CA VAL A 40 5.45 1.36 -1.31
C VAL A 40 6.18 1.21 -2.65
N PHE A 41 7.32 0.51 -2.67
CA PHE A 41 8.08 0.32 -3.91
C PHE A 41 7.32 -0.47 -4.95
N ILE A 42 6.63 -1.56 -4.58
CA ILE A 42 5.83 -2.36 -5.52
C ILE A 42 4.66 -1.53 -6.05
N ALA A 43 3.92 -0.82 -5.17
CA ALA A 43 2.82 0.05 -5.59
C ALA A 43 3.29 1.15 -6.54
N ALA A 44 4.40 1.81 -6.22
CA ALA A 44 4.99 2.84 -7.05
C ALA A 44 5.48 2.29 -8.40
N ALA A 45 6.17 1.14 -8.40
CA ALA A 45 6.66 0.50 -9.64
C ALA A 45 5.51 0.09 -10.56
N CYS A 46 4.43 -0.51 -10.02
CA CYS A 46 3.26 -0.90 -10.80
C CYS A 46 2.48 0.30 -11.35
N ALA A 47 2.44 1.40 -10.61
CA ALA A 47 1.76 2.63 -11.03
C ALA A 47 2.62 3.50 -11.96
N ALA A 48 3.96 3.41 -11.87
CA ALA A 48 4.92 4.26 -12.60
C ALA A 48 4.64 4.40 -14.11
N PRO A 49 4.37 3.33 -14.87
CA PRO A 49 4.10 3.47 -16.31
C PRO A 49 2.97 4.43 -16.62
N GLY A 50 1.84 4.32 -15.90
CA GLY A 50 0.69 5.19 -16.08
C GLY A 50 0.89 6.60 -15.52
N LEU A 51 1.70 6.75 -14.46
CA LEU A 51 1.97 8.02 -13.82
C LEU A 51 2.97 8.87 -14.59
N ILE A 52 4.03 8.26 -15.12
CA ILE A 52 5.09 8.95 -15.88
C ILE A 52 4.64 9.19 -17.32
N TYR A 53 4.08 8.18 -17.98
CA TYR A 53 3.63 8.22 -19.37
C TYR A 53 2.12 8.06 -19.46
N ARG A 54 1.40 9.16 -19.69
CA ARG A 54 -0.07 9.16 -19.78
C ARG A 54 -0.64 8.17 -20.82
N LYS A 55 0.12 7.84 -21.84
CA LYS A 55 -0.29 6.85 -22.86
C LYS A 55 -0.29 5.41 -22.33
N LEU A 56 0.43 5.14 -21.24
CA LEU A 56 0.57 3.82 -20.63
C LEU A 56 -0.37 3.60 -19.43
N TRP A 57 -1.35 4.50 -19.21
CA TRP A 57 -2.30 4.34 -18.12
C TRP A 57 -3.08 3.00 -18.14
N PRO A 58 -3.46 2.41 -19.33
CA PRO A 58 -4.11 1.11 -19.34
C PRO A 58 -3.21 0.00 -18.78
N LEU A 59 -1.89 0.12 -18.97
CA LEU A 59 -0.92 -0.82 -18.39
C LEU A 59 -0.91 -0.73 -16.86
N ALA A 60 -1.00 0.47 -16.28
CA ALA A 60 -1.08 0.63 -14.83
C ALA A 60 -2.37 0.04 -14.24
N ILE A 61 -3.51 0.10 -14.95
CA ILE A 61 -4.77 -0.54 -14.51
C ILE A 61 -4.61 -2.06 -14.34
N VAL A 62 -3.78 -2.69 -15.17
CA VAL A 62 -3.51 -4.11 -15.06
C VAL A 62 -2.41 -4.39 -14.05
N LEU A 63 -1.32 -3.64 -14.08
CA LEU A 63 -0.16 -3.87 -13.20
C LEU A 63 -0.47 -3.61 -11.73
N VAL A 64 -1.30 -2.61 -11.40
CA VAL A 64 -1.64 -2.30 -10.00
C VAL A 64 -2.39 -3.45 -9.32
N PRO A 65 -3.47 -4.02 -9.85
CA PRO A 65 -4.10 -5.20 -9.24
C PRO A 65 -3.21 -6.44 -9.21
N VAL A 66 -2.43 -6.68 -10.27
CA VAL A 66 -1.47 -7.81 -10.32
C VAL A 66 -0.38 -7.65 -9.27
N GLY A 67 0.18 -6.44 -9.14
CA GLY A 67 1.19 -6.14 -8.11
C GLY A 67 0.63 -6.29 -6.69
N CYS A 68 -0.62 -5.86 -6.46
CA CYS A 68 -1.31 -6.08 -5.20
C CYS A 68 -1.44 -7.58 -4.89
N TYR A 69 -1.93 -8.37 -5.83
CA TYR A 69 -2.06 -9.82 -5.67
C TYR A 69 -0.72 -10.49 -5.36
N LEU A 70 0.35 -10.14 -6.09
CA LEU A 70 1.69 -10.69 -5.84
C LEU A 70 2.22 -10.29 -4.46
N LEU A 71 1.98 -9.06 -4.03
CA LEU A 71 2.33 -8.60 -2.69
C LEU A 71 1.62 -9.42 -1.61
N LEU A 72 0.29 -9.56 -1.72
CA LEU A 72 -0.50 -10.34 -0.77
C LEU A 72 -0.01 -11.78 -0.69
N ARG A 73 0.32 -12.40 -1.82
CA ARG A 73 0.86 -13.76 -1.87
C ARG A 73 2.23 -13.90 -1.20
N THR A 74 3.04 -12.84 -1.17
CA THR A 74 4.33 -12.88 -0.46
C THR A 74 4.18 -12.74 1.05
N ILE A 75 3.13 -12.04 1.52
CA ILE A 75 2.86 -11.81 2.95
C ILE A 75 2.08 -13.00 3.53
N ALA A 76 1.03 -13.44 2.84
CA ALA A 76 0.19 -14.57 3.22
C ALA A 76 0.11 -15.57 2.06
N PRO A 77 0.99 -16.56 2.03
CA PRO A 77 0.97 -17.59 0.98
C PRO A 77 -0.34 -18.37 1.05
N VAL A 78 -0.97 -18.53 -0.11
CA VAL A 78 -2.22 -19.29 -0.23
C VAL A 78 -1.95 -20.76 0.03
N PRO A 79 -2.69 -21.44 0.93
CA PRO A 79 -2.55 -22.86 1.17
C PRO A 79 -2.84 -23.69 -0.11
N GLU A 80 -2.13 -24.81 -0.30
CA GLU A 80 -2.32 -25.69 -1.46
C GLU A 80 -3.74 -26.24 -1.60
N ALA A 81 -4.48 -26.30 -0.49
CA ALA A 81 -5.87 -26.74 -0.47
C ALA A 81 -6.85 -25.73 -1.12
N VAL A 82 -6.42 -24.51 -1.37
CA VAL A 82 -7.26 -23.45 -1.97
C VAL A 82 -7.08 -23.47 -3.47
N GLU A 83 -7.99 -24.11 -4.17
CA GLU A 83 -7.96 -24.25 -5.63
C GLU A 83 -8.71 -23.12 -6.33
N GLY A 84 -8.17 -22.69 -7.48
CA GLY A 84 -8.79 -21.72 -8.37
C GLY A 84 -8.72 -20.26 -7.92
N ILE A 85 -9.02 -19.35 -8.85
CA ILE A 85 -8.94 -17.90 -8.61
C ILE A 85 -10.01 -17.45 -7.59
N ALA A 86 -11.21 -18.03 -7.66
CA ALA A 86 -12.30 -17.70 -6.75
C ALA A 86 -11.96 -18.09 -5.28
N GLY A 87 -11.36 -19.29 -5.08
CA GLY A 87 -10.92 -19.72 -3.77
C GLY A 87 -9.85 -18.81 -3.17
N GLN A 88 -8.86 -18.41 -3.98
CA GLN A 88 -7.81 -17.48 -3.56
C GLN A 88 -8.37 -16.09 -3.22
N TYR A 89 -9.36 -15.60 -3.98
CA TYR A 89 -10.04 -14.34 -3.68
C TYR A 89 -10.74 -14.41 -2.32
N HIS A 90 -11.54 -15.46 -2.07
CA HIS A 90 -12.22 -15.64 -0.78
C HIS A 90 -11.22 -15.73 0.38
N PHE A 91 -10.13 -16.49 0.20
CA PHE A 91 -9.06 -16.58 1.21
C PHE A 91 -8.54 -15.20 1.61
N TYR A 92 -8.19 -14.33 0.66
CA TYR A 92 -7.69 -12.99 1.00
C TYR A 92 -8.75 -12.08 1.58
N VAL A 93 -10.01 -12.19 1.15
CA VAL A 93 -11.12 -11.43 1.73
C VAL A 93 -11.32 -11.81 3.20
N ASP A 94 -11.30 -13.11 3.51
CA ASP A 94 -11.44 -13.60 4.89
C ASP A 94 -10.27 -13.14 5.77
N GLN A 95 -9.03 -13.22 5.27
CA GLN A 95 -7.84 -12.74 5.98
C GLN A 95 -7.90 -11.22 6.26
N LEU A 96 -8.35 -10.42 5.31
CA LEU A 96 -8.51 -8.97 5.48
C LEU A 96 -9.64 -8.64 6.46
N TYR A 97 -10.72 -9.42 6.44
CA TYR A 97 -11.83 -9.27 7.36
C TYR A 97 -11.41 -9.58 8.81
N GLU A 98 -10.72 -10.70 9.02
CA GLU A 98 -10.16 -11.07 10.33
C GLU A 98 -9.16 -10.01 10.84
N GLY A 99 -8.28 -9.51 9.97
CA GLY A 99 -7.37 -8.41 10.28
C GLY A 99 -8.10 -7.14 10.72
N THR A 100 -9.24 -6.82 10.09
CA THR A 100 -10.05 -5.67 10.46
C THR A 100 -10.73 -5.85 11.82
N LEU A 101 -11.26 -7.04 12.11
CA LEU A 101 -11.85 -7.35 13.40
C LEU A 101 -10.80 -7.25 14.53
N PHE A 102 -9.61 -7.81 14.30
CA PHE A 102 -8.52 -7.72 15.27
C PHE A 102 -8.09 -6.26 15.49
N TYR A 103 -7.94 -5.47 14.43
CA TYR A 103 -7.63 -4.05 14.53
C TYR A 103 -8.65 -3.28 15.39
N GLN A 104 -9.93 -3.56 15.23
CA GLN A 104 -11.00 -2.89 16.00
C GLN A 104 -11.05 -3.29 17.48
N SER A 105 -10.59 -4.50 17.80
CA SER A 105 -10.60 -5.04 19.17
C SER A 105 -9.32 -4.84 19.96
N SER A 106 -8.24 -4.39 19.30
CA SER A 106 -6.91 -4.29 19.89
C SER A 106 -6.54 -2.86 20.25
N PHE A 107 -5.64 -2.72 21.22
CA PHE A 107 -5.04 -1.44 21.62
C PHE A 107 -3.70 -1.24 20.89
N PHE A 108 -3.28 0.01 20.73
CA PHE A 108 -1.97 0.35 20.16
C PHE A 108 -0.86 0.28 21.24
N PRO A 109 0.38 -0.14 20.85
CA PRO A 109 0.79 -0.67 19.55
C PRO A 109 0.17 -2.04 19.25
N LEU A 110 -0.12 -2.30 17.96
CA LEU A 110 -0.77 -3.54 17.53
C LEU A 110 0.23 -4.72 17.56
N PRO A 111 -0.04 -5.81 18.29
CA PRO A 111 0.84 -6.97 18.36
C PRO A 111 0.69 -7.84 17.10
N ILE A 112 1.53 -7.60 16.08
CA ILE A 112 1.51 -8.38 14.81
C ILE A 112 1.85 -9.85 15.04
N SER A 113 2.65 -10.17 16.06
CA SER A 113 2.98 -11.56 16.40
C SER A 113 1.75 -12.41 16.71
N GLU A 114 0.67 -11.79 17.20
CA GLU A 114 -0.57 -12.47 17.53
C GLU A 114 -1.55 -12.53 16.35
N SER A 115 -1.42 -11.63 15.37
CA SER A 115 -2.31 -11.60 14.21
C SER A 115 -1.57 -11.18 12.92
N PRO A 116 -1.02 -12.13 12.15
CA PRO A 116 -0.40 -11.83 10.86
C PRO A 116 -1.37 -11.20 9.86
N GLN A 117 -2.68 -11.35 10.06
CA GLN A 117 -3.72 -10.74 9.24
C GLN A 117 -3.67 -9.20 9.30
N VAL A 118 -3.23 -8.63 10.43
CA VAL A 118 -3.04 -7.18 10.57
C VAL A 118 -1.93 -6.69 9.63
N GLN A 119 -0.83 -7.43 9.52
CA GLN A 119 0.23 -7.11 8.58
C GLN A 119 -0.28 -7.05 7.13
N LEU A 120 -1.12 -8.03 6.76
CA LEU A 120 -1.76 -8.07 5.45
C LEU A 120 -2.67 -6.85 5.24
N LEU A 121 -3.49 -6.50 6.24
CA LEU A 121 -4.39 -5.35 6.20
C LEU A 121 -3.63 -4.03 5.99
N PHE A 122 -2.57 -3.79 6.77
CA PHE A 122 -1.75 -2.58 6.65
C PHE A 122 -1.06 -2.50 5.27
N ALA A 123 -0.46 -3.59 4.81
CA ALA A 123 0.17 -3.64 3.50
C ALA A 123 -0.84 -3.41 2.37
N PHE A 124 -2.01 -4.04 2.41
CA PHE A 124 -3.08 -3.87 1.44
C PHE A 124 -3.57 -2.42 1.41
N THR A 125 -3.88 -1.85 2.57
CA THR A 125 -4.37 -0.47 2.69
C THR A 125 -3.33 0.53 2.19
N LEU A 126 -2.08 0.39 2.63
CA LEU A 126 -0.99 1.26 2.19
C LEU A 126 -0.75 1.17 0.68
N TYR A 127 -0.81 -0.05 0.12
CA TYR A 127 -0.66 -0.28 -1.32
C TYR A 127 -1.67 0.55 -2.13
N TRP A 128 -2.95 0.43 -1.79
CA TRP A 128 -4.01 1.15 -2.49
C TRP A 128 -3.98 2.65 -2.24
N LEU A 129 -3.62 3.09 -1.03
CA LEU A 129 -3.44 4.52 -0.73
C LEU A 129 -2.31 5.14 -1.57
N VAL A 130 -1.18 4.46 -1.69
CA VAL A 130 -0.06 4.93 -2.52
C VAL A 130 -0.45 4.96 -3.99
N ALA A 131 -1.10 3.91 -4.51
CA ALA A 131 -1.56 3.86 -5.89
C ALA A 131 -2.59 4.96 -6.20
N ALA A 132 -3.58 5.14 -5.32
CA ALA A 132 -4.61 6.17 -5.46
C ALA A 132 -4.05 7.60 -5.35
N ALA A 133 -3.19 7.85 -4.36
CA ALA A 133 -2.53 9.17 -4.19
C ALA A 133 -1.64 9.50 -5.40
N GLY A 134 -0.90 8.53 -5.92
CA GLY A 134 -0.13 8.68 -7.14
C GLY A 134 -1.02 9.03 -8.34
N PHE A 135 -2.12 8.32 -8.51
CA PHE A 135 -3.09 8.60 -9.57
C PHE A 135 -3.67 10.01 -9.45
N VAL A 136 -4.15 10.42 -8.27
CA VAL A 136 -4.70 11.77 -8.03
C VAL A 136 -3.65 12.85 -8.30
N GLY A 137 -2.44 12.67 -7.78
CA GLY A 137 -1.37 13.66 -7.89
C GLY A 137 -0.89 13.88 -9.31
N LEU A 138 -0.63 12.80 -10.05
CA LEU A 138 0.01 12.86 -11.36
C LEU A 138 -1.01 12.85 -12.51
N SER A 139 -2.05 12.01 -12.45
CA SER A 139 -3.03 11.90 -13.53
C SER A 139 -4.06 13.03 -13.51
N LEU A 140 -4.56 13.41 -12.34
CA LEU A 140 -5.52 14.50 -12.18
C LEU A 140 -4.85 15.86 -11.99
N HIS A 141 -3.52 15.94 -12.03
CA HIS A 141 -2.75 17.18 -11.85
C HIS A 141 -3.06 17.91 -10.53
N ARG A 142 -3.36 17.15 -9.46
CA ARG A 142 -3.63 17.67 -8.12
C ARG A 142 -2.58 17.20 -7.11
N PRO A 143 -1.34 17.68 -7.21
CA PRO A 143 -0.25 17.22 -6.35
C PRO A 143 -0.51 17.47 -4.86
N LEU A 144 -1.14 18.57 -4.52
CA LEU A 144 -1.48 18.90 -3.13
C LEU A 144 -2.43 17.88 -2.51
N ALA A 145 -3.41 17.36 -3.26
CA ALA A 145 -4.32 16.34 -2.75
C ALA A 145 -3.58 15.03 -2.43
N ALA A 146 -2.64 14.61 -3.28
CA ALA A 146 -1.80 13.45 -3.02
C ALA A 146 -0.93 13.62 -1.76
N VAL A 147 -0.33 14.80 -1.59
CA VAL A 147 0.47 15.15 -0.41
C VAL A 147 -0.40 15.11 0.85
N VAL A 148 -1.60 15.69 0.81
CA VAL A 148 -2.52 15.68 1.97
C VAL A 148 -2.89 14.26 2.38
N VAL A 149 -3.23 13.37 1.43
CA VAL A 149 -3.55 11.97 1.73
C VAL A 149 -2.37 11.28 2.44
N LEU A 150 -1.14 11.43 1.94
CA LEU A 150 0.03 10.81 2.54
C LEU A 150 0.40 11.43 3.90
N LEU A 151 0.18 12.74 4.08
CA LEU A 151 0.39 13.41 5.37
C LEU A 151 -0.62 12.97 6.43
N VAL A 152 -1.87 12.71 6.06
CA VAL A 152 -2.87 12.15 6.98
C VAL A 152 -2.44 10.76 7.45
N VAL A 153 -1.95 9.92 6.53
CA VAL A 153 -1.42 8.59 6.88
C VAL A 153 -0.20 8.69 7.81
N ALA A 154 0.75 9.58 7.49
CA ALA A 154 1.91 9.83 8.33
C ALA A 154 1.52 10.39 9.71
N GLY A 155 0.55 11.33 9.74
CA GLY A 155 0.04 11.92 10.97
C GLY A 155 -0.59 10.89 11.90
N PHE A 156 -1.36 9.95 11.34
CA PHE A 156 -1.92 8.84 12.11
C PHE A 156 -0.82 8.02 12.81
N GLY A 157 0.25 7.67 12.10
CA GLY A 157 1.37 6.93 12.68
C GLY A 157 2.16 7.71 13.75
N LEU A 158 2.11 9.06 13.72
CA LEU A 158 2.81 9.91 14.68
C LEU A 158 1.99 10.28 15.92
N THR A 159 0.67 10.05 15.90
CA THR A 159 -0.24 10.38 17.03
C THR A 159 -0.47 9.22 17.98
N VAL A 160 0.06 8.05 17.67
CA VAL A 160 -0.05 6.83 18.48
C VAL A 160 1.23 6.66 19.31
N ASP A 161 1.50 7.62 20.21
CA ASP A 161 2.55 7.54 21.25
C ASP A 161 1.95 7.30 22.62
#